data_938d50850044ef224a23a639935258d5
#
_entry.id   938d50850044ef224a23a639935258d5
#
_cell.length_a   1.000
_cell.length_b   1.000
_cell.length_c   1.000
_cell.angle_alpha   90.00
_cell.angle_beta   90.00
_cell.angle_gamma   90.00
#
_symmetry.space_group_name_H-M   'P 1'
#
loop_
_entity.id
_entity.type
_entity.pdbx_description
1 polymer ?
#
loop_
_entity_poly.entity_id
_entity_poly.type
_entity_poly.pdbx_seq_one_letter_code
_entity_poly.pdbx_strand_id
1 'polypeptide(L)'
;CVRDLLCNMSPKDFDIATNATPEQVRKVFKASRIIGKRFRLVHVFNRNELIEVATFRSDAGSSSNQIIKDDQGKILRDNIWGSIEDDCKRRDFTVNALYYCPISKKIQDFSNGLTHINKKSIVSLGDPQKRFEEDPVRSLRAIRFSSKLGFKLENTVKDAIYDKSYLLADISNARMFDEFCKIFLGGDGEKNLNKLDSFGLLKYLVASSPDNDYAKKVMLEAVKNTDSRVKNNQSKTPGFLIAALLWPSLLKECSNKEGINIRKFFRSMDKVLKSQQQKTAIPRKFYNYIKDIWVLQLKLHSRIGNQPYKLIKHPRFRAAFDFMLVRERAAKIKAGPGDWWDSFQKDDDALKRKLIDSIKEKSDEDSFKKFGFSEELG
;
A
#
# COMPACT_ATOMS: atom_id res chain seq x y z
N CYS A 1 13.50 13.56 -5.37
CA CYS A 1 14.51 13.14 -6.38
C CYS A 1 15.92 13.09 -5.81
N VAL A 2 16.48 14.15 -5.13
CA VAL A 2 17.89 14.25 -4.72
C VAL A 2 18.39 13.02 -3.95
N ARG A 3 17.68 12.63 -2.89
CA ARG A 3 17.99 11.40 -2.13
C ARG A 3 18.08 10.16 -3.03
N ASP A 4 17.10 9.95 -3.91
CA ASP A 4 17.03 8.74 -4.72
C ASP A 4 18.24 8.67 -5.68
N LEU A 5 18.63 9.80 -6.30
CA LEU A 5 19.85 9.90 -7.14
C LEU A 5 21.12 9.62 -6.34
N LEU A 6 21.25 10.15 -5.12
CA LEU A 6 22.40 9.89 -4.25
C LEU A 6 22.47 8.42 -3.79
N CYS A 7 21.35 7.71 -3.80
CA CYS A 7 21.28 6.28 -3.50
C CYS A 7 21.35 5.40 -4.76
N ASN A 8 21.73 5.94 -5.92
CA ASN A 8 21.77 5.26 -7.22
C ASN A 8 20.40 4.64 -7.61
N MET A 9 19.31 5.32 -7.26
CA MET A 9 17.94 4.94 -7.60
C MET A 9 17.35 5.93 -8.60
N SER A 10 16.51 5.44 -9.52
CA SER A 10 15.76 6.31 -10.42
C SER A 10 14.63 7.02 -9.65
N PRO A 11 14.60 8.36 -9.61
CA PRO A 11 13.50 9.10 -9.01
C PRO A 11 12.20 8.86 -9.80
N LYS A 12 11.07 8.77 -9.10
CA LYS A 12 9.76 8.72 -9.76
C LYS A 12 9.28 10.10 -10.18
N ASP A 13 9.51 11.10 -9.29
CA ASP A 13 8.99 12.45 -9.43
C ASP A 13 10.09 13.46 -9.13
N PHE A 14 10.00 14.63 -9.77
CA PHE A 14 10.90 15.76 -9.54
C PHE A 14 10.10 16.91 -8.92
N ASP A 15 10.16 17.01 -7.59
CA ASP A 15 9.52 18.11 -6.86
C ASP A 15 10.44 19.34 -6.89
N ILE A 16 9.90 20.48 -7.26
CA ILE A 16 10.60 21.76 -7.24
C ILE A 16 10.13 22.55 -6.02
N ALA A 17 11.10 23.07 -5.27
CA ALA A 17 10.84 23.98 -4.16
C ALA A 17 11.47 25.35 -4.46
N THR A 18 10.74 26.44 -4.15
CA THR A 18 11.13 27.81 -4.47
C THR A 18 10.71 28.79 -3.36
N ASN A 19 11.33 29.95 -3.31
CA ASN A 19 10.87 31.08 -2.49
C ASN A 19 9.74 31.87 -3.15
N ALA A 20 9.42 31.61 -4.44
CA ALA A 20 8.32 32.26 -5.12
C ALA A 20 6.95 31.78 -4.57
N THR A 21 6.02 32.71 -4.38
CA THR A 21 4.64 32.35 -4.00
C THR A 21 3.91 31.63 -5.14
N PRO A 22 2.83 30.88 -4.86
CA PRO A 22 2.06 30.20 -5.91
C PRO A 22 1.56 31.16 -7.00
N GLU A 23 1.22 32.38 -6.63
CA GLU A 23 0.79 33.44 -7.55
C GLU A 23 1.93 33.90 -8.45
N GLN A 24 3.14 34.04 -7.91
CA GLN A 24 4.33 34.42 -8.68
C GLN A 24 4.72 33.30 -9.66
N VAL A 25 4.70 32.04 -9.22
CA VAL A 25 4.96 30.88 -10.10
C VAL A 25 3.94 30.87 -11.25
N ARG A 26 2.65 31.11 -10.96
CA ARG A 26 1.60 31.14 -11.99
C ARG A 26 1.76 32.31 -12.97
N LYS A 27 2.32 33.45 -12.54
CA LYS A 27 2.64 34.57 -13.45
C LYS A 27 3.72 34.20 -14.46
N VAL A 28 4.72 33.41 -14.04
CA VAL A 28 5.84 32.97 -14.89
C VAL A 28 5.36 31.85 -15.83
N PHE A 29 4.63 30.88 -15.30
CA PHE A 29 4.17 29.69 -16.06
C PHE A 29 2.68 29.79 -16.33
N LYS A 30 2.30 30.31 -17.50
CA LYS A 30 0.88 30.47 -17.88
C LYS A 30 0.13 29.12 -17.94
N ALA A 31 0.81 28.04 -18.43
CA ALA A 31 0.28 26.69 -18.42
C ALA A 31 0.42 26.04 -17.01
N SER A 32 -0.24 26.62 -16.02
CA SER A 32 -0.16 26.15 -14.64
C SER A 32 -1.47 26.31 -13.89
N ARG A 33 -1.65 25.52 -12.82
CA ARG A 33 -2.82 25.57 -11.94
C ARG A 33 -2.40 25.49 -10.47
N ILE A 34 -2.91 26.41 -9.66
CA ILE A 34 -2.75 26.34 -8.19
C ILE A 34 -3.71 25.28 -7.67
N ILE A 35 -3.20 24.32 -6.90
CA ILE A 35 -3.99 23.24 -6.27
C ILE A 35 -3.76 23.22 -4.76
N GLY A 36 -4.66 22.53 -4.07
CA GLY A 36 -4.61 22.37 -2.61
C GLY A 36 -5.30 23.55 -1.88
N LYS A 37 -6.22 23.20 -0.96
CA LYS A 37 -6.88 24.20 -0.08
C LYS A 37 -6.01 24.50 1.14
N ARG A 38 -5.51 23.48 1.79
CA ARG A 38 -4.70 23.57 3.02
C ARG A 38 -3.22 23.83 2.70
N PHE A 39 -2.68 23.11 1.73
CA PHE A 39 -1.31 23.21 1.27
C PHE A 39 -1.31 23.59 -0.21
N ARG A 40 -1.07 24.87 -0.48
CA ARG A 40 -1.09 25.38 -1.86
C ARG A 40 0.24 25.04 -2.55
N LEU A 41 0.14 24.43 -3.72
CA LEU A 41 1.25 24.20 -4.62
C LEU A 41 0.81 24.48 -6.06
N VAL A 42 1.74 24.55 -6.99
CA VAL A 42 1.46 24.82 -8.40
C VAL A 42 1.81 23.61 -9.24
N HIS A 43 0.82 23.13 -9.98
CA HIS A 43 1.05 22.19 -11.07
C HIS A 43 1.42 22.99 -12.31
N VAL A 44 2.62 22.80 -12.81
CA VAL A 44 3.09 23.35 -14.09
C VAL A 44 3.04 22.25 -15.13
N PHE A 45 2.34 22.53 -16.24
CA PHE A 45 2.20 21.59 -17.32
C PHE A 45 3.23 21.90 -18.41
N ASN A 46 4.13 20.95 -18.67
CA ASN A 46 5.11 21.03 -19.74
C ASN A 46 4.90 19.85 -20.71
N ARG A 47 4.25 20.10 -21.84
CA ARG A 47 3.83 19.04 -22.79
C ARG A 47 3.02 17.95 -22.06
N ASN A 48 3.55 16.73 -21.94
CA ASN A 48 2.89 15.59 -21.28
C ASN A 48 3.36 15.39 -19.83
N GLU A 49 4.19 16.29 -19.30
CA GLU A 49 4.72 16.18 -17.96
C GLU A 49 4.06 17.17 -17.01
N LEU A 50 3.79 16.70 -15.81
CA LEU A 50 3.30 17.49 -14.69
C LEU A 50 4.45 17.70 -13.70
N ILE A 51 4.80 18.97 -13.46
CA ILE A 51 5.84 19.35 -12.52
C ILE A 51 5.18 20.03 -11.32
N GLU A 52 5.41 19.49 -10.11
CA GLU A 52 4.94 20.09 -8.88
C GLU A 52 5.93 21.12 -8.37
N VAL A 53 5.45 22.38 -8.18
CA VAL A 53 6.23 23.48 -7.64
C VAL A 53 5.63 23.92 -6.31
N ALA A 54 6.39 23.76 -5.23
CA ALA A 54 6.00 24.16 -3.88
C ALA A 54 6.79 25.38 -3.41
N THR A 55 6.14 26.30 -2.72
CA THR A 55 6.81 27.40 -2.03
C THR A 55 7.41 26.90 -0.72
N PHE A 56 8.62 27.36 -0.34
CA PHE A 56 9.18 27.07 0.98
C PHE A 56 8.26 27.52 2.10
N ARG A 57 8.12 26.70 3.12
CA ARG A 57 7.20 26.92 4.24
C ARG A 57 7.95 27.00 5.55
N SER A 58 7.42 27.81 6.47
CA SER A 58 7.86 27.89 7.85
C SER A 58 6.92 27.18 8.81
N ASP A 59 7.40 26.80 10.00
CA ASP A 59 6.55 26.33 11.08
C ASP A 59 5.78 27.48 11.71
N ALA A 60 4.58 27.16 12.17
CA ALA A 60 3.60 28.10 12.70
C ALA A 60 4.01 28.81 14.01
N GLY A 61 5.19 28.56 14.54
CA GLY A 61 5.63 29.09 15.83
C GLY A 61 6.02 30.56 15.87
N SER A 62 6.20 31.23 14.71
CA SER A 62 6.74 32.59 14.68
C SER A 62 5.78 33.70 14.24
N SER A 63 4.55 33.39 13.82
CA SER A 63 3.58 34.43 13.40
C SER A 63 2.15 33.95 13.55
N SER A 64 1.53 34.24 14.68
CA SER A 64 0.16 33.78 15.06
C SER A 64 -0.99 34.22 14.16
N ASN A 65 -0.78 35.14 13.20
CA ASN A 65 -1.86 35.78 12.44
C ASN A 65 -2.21 35.13 11.08
N GLN A 66 -1.53 34.08 10.65
CA GLN A 66 -1.77 33.46 9.33
C GLN A 66 -2.28 32.02 9.38
N ILE A 67 -2.39 31.44 10.57
CA ILE A 67 -2.95 30.11 10.76
C ILE A 67 -4.43 30.24 11.09
N ILE A 68 -5.28 29.74 10.21
CA ILE A 68 -6.70 29.57 10.48
C ILE A 68 -6.92 28.19 11.06
N LYS A 69 -7.37 28.13 12.31
CA LYS A 69 -7.80 26.89 12.98
C LYS A 69 -9.32 26.87 13.07
N ASP A 70 -9.93 25.69 13.07
CA ASP A 70 -11.33 25.51 13.43
C ASP A 70 -11.50 25.51 14.96
N ASP A 71 -12.77 25.46 15.41
CA ASP A 71 -13.14 25.47 16.83
C ASP A 71 -12.58 24.27 17.63
N GLN A 72 -12.07 23.26 16.94
CA GLN A 72 -11.42 22.07 17.51
C GLN A 72 -9.88 22.14 17.46
N GLY A 73 -9.30 23.28 17.08
CA GLY A 73 -7.86 23.50 16.98
C GLY A 73 -7.20 22.94 15.73
N LYS A 74 -7.97 22.40 14.77
CA LYS A 74 -7.47 21.83 13.53
C LYS A 74 -7.08 22.93 12.56
N ILE A 75 -5.85 22.89 12.06
CA ILE A 75 -5.33 23.88 11.12
C ILE A 75 -6.08 23.77 9.78
N LEU A 76 -6.81 24.82 9.42
CA LEU A 76 -7.54 24.97 8.16
C LEU A 76 -6.67 25.56 7.04
N ARG A 77 -5.73 26.44 7.36
CA ARG A 77 -4.74 27.02 6.46
C ARG A 77 -3.37 27.09 7.12
N ASP A 78 -2.35 26.64 6.41
CA ASP A 78 -0.94 26.71 6.79
C ASP A 78 -0.15 27.11 5.54
N ASN A 79 -0.24 28.38 5.17
CA ASN A 79 0.48 28.99 4.05
C ASN A 79 1.47 30.04 4.55
N ILE A 80 2.21 29.70 5.61
CA ILE A 80 3.29 30.54 6.10
C ILE A 80 4.52 30.23 5.25
N TRP A 81 4.95 31.24 4.48
CA TRP A 81 6.14 31.12 3.65
C TRP A 81 7.38 31.33 4.49
N GLY A 82 8.43 30.58 4.20
CA GLY A 82 9.68 30.58 4.95
C GLY A 82 10.93 30.53 4.07
N SER A 83 12.06 30.38 4.71
CA SER A 83 13.34 30.09 4.06
C SER A 83 13.43 28.60 3.67
N ILE A 84 14.46 28.26 2.92
CA ILE A 84 14.77 26.86 2.59
C ILE A 84 15.14 26.07 3.84
N GLU A 85 15.78 26.70 4.82
CA GLU A 85 16.11 26.10 6.13
C GLU A 85 14.84 25.79 6.94
N ASP A 86 13.84 26.68 6.89
CA ASP A 86 12.57 26.45 7.57
C ASP A 86 11.82 25.29 6.92
N ASP A 87 11.78 25.23 5.58
CA ASP A 87 11.17 24.10 4.87
C ASP A 87 11.90 22.78 5.16
N CYS A 88 13.23 22.80 5.30
CA CYS A 88 14.02 21.66 5.72
C CYS A 88 13.56 21.13 7.08
N LYS A 89 13.43 21.98 8.11
CA LYS A 89 13.06 21.60 9.48
C LYS A 89 11.69 20.94 9.58
N ARG A 90 10.77 21.25 8.67
CA ARG A 90 9.41 20.68 8.65
C ARG A 90 9.33 19.29 8.06
N ARG A 91 10.36 18.82 7.36
CA ARG A 91 10.37 17.49 6.75
C ARG A 91 10.45 16.38 7.81
N ASP A 92 10.30 15.15 7.39
CA ASP A 92 10.26 14.00 8.30
C ASP A 92 11.65 13.49 8.72
N PHE A 93 12.49 13.22 7.72
CA PHE A 93 13.81 12.60 7.93
C PHE A 93 14.90 13.39 7.21
N THR A 94 16.10 13.39 7.77
CA THR A 94 17.25 14.13 7.24
C THR A 94 17.57 13.76 5.80
N VAL A 95 17.46 12.47 5.45
CA VAL A 95 17.67 11.97 4.08
C VAL A 95 16.65 12.50 3.07
N ASN A 96 15.53 13.02 3.51
CA ASN A 96 14.48 13.60 2.67
C ASN A 96 14.56 15.14 2.61
N ALA A 97 15.51 15.75 3.32
CA ALA A 97 15.66 17.20 3.46
C ALA A 97 16.88 17.74 2.71
N LEU A 98 17.15 17.16 1.57
CA LEU A 98 18.22 17.54 0.66
C LEU A 98 17.66 18.28 -0.55
N TYR A 99 18.30 19.37 -0.92
CA TYR A 99 17.94 20.18 -2.06
C TYR A 99 19.11 20.26 -3.05
N TYR A 100 18.81 20.32 -4.32
CA TYR A 100 19.78 20.56 -5.39
C TYR A 100 19.44 21.84 -6.10
N CYS A 101 20.41 22.75 -6.16
CA CYS A 101 20.27 23.99 -6.92
C CYS A 101 20.88 23.80 -8.31
N PRO A 102 20.08 23.84 -9.39
CA PRO A 102 20.57 23.61 -10.75
C PRO A 102 21.49 24.76 -11.25
N ILE A 103 21.36 25.96 -10.70
CA ILE A 103 22.18 27.12 -11.07
C ILE A 103 23.58 26.98 -10.51
N SER A 104 23.70 26.78 -9.19
CA SER A 104 25.01 26.63 -8.53
C SER A 104 25.59 25.21 -8.65
N LYS A 105 24.79 24.25 -9.13
CA LYS A 105 25.11 22.81 -9.22
C LYS A 105 25.54 22.20 -7.88
N LYS A 106 25.04 22.74 -6.78
CA LYS A 106 25.37 22.32 -5.41
C LYS A 106 24.18 21.66 -4.73
N ILE A 107 24.48 20.66 -3.89
CA ILE A 107 23.53 20.10 -2.95
C ILE A 107 23.55 20.95 -1.69
N GLN A 108 22.38 21.33 -1.20
CA GLN A 108 22.19 22.04 0.06
C GLN A 108 21.68 21.05 1.10
N ASP A 109 22.42 20.90 2.18
CA ASP A 109 22.14 19.98 3.28
C ASP A 109 22.24 20.74 4.61
N PHE A 110 21.11 21.02 5.22
CA PHE A 110 21.00 21.74 6.50
C PHE A 110 20.82 20.81 7.69
N SER A 111 20.86 19.48 7.47
CA SER A 111 20.45 18.49 8.48
C SER A 111 21.33 17.25 8.54
N ASN A 112 22.51 17.29 7.95
CA ASN A 112 23.43 16.14 7.83
C ASN A 112 22.83 14.94 7.05
N GLY A 113 21.92 15.19 6.12
CA GLY A 113 21.28 14.15 5.32
C GLY A 113 22.27 13.35 4.49
N LEU A 114 23.31 13.99 3.93
CA LEU A 114 24.41 13.32 3.19
C LEU A 114 25.17 12.34 4.10
N THR A 115 25.49 12.75 5.32
CA THR A 115 26.14 11.89 6.32
C THR A 115 25.27 10.68 6.64
N HIS A 116 23.96 10.88 6.81
CA HIS A 116 23.02 9.79 7.15
C HIS A 116 22.76 8.85 5.96
N ILE A 117 22.81 9.35 4.72
CA ILE A 117 22.83 8.49 3.51
C ILE A 117 24.07 7.58 3.52
N ASN A 118 25.25 8.15 3.74
CA ASN A 118 26.51 7.40 3.78
C ASN A 118 26.51 6.34 4.91
N LYS A 119 25.95 6.68 6.06
CA LYS A 119 25.78 5.75 7.20
C LYS A 119 24.62 4.76 7.00
N LYS A 120 23.84 4.89 5.94
CA LYS A 120 22.63 4.12 5.66
C LYS A 120 21.66 4.12 6.84
N SER A 121 21.37 5.30 7.39
CA SER A 121 20.56 5.49 8.57
C SER A 121 19.36 6.40 8.30
N ILE A 122 18.19 6.07 8.84
CA ILE A 122 16.99 6.91 8.87
C ILE A 122 16.98 7.64 10.21
N VAL A 123 17.18 8.96 10.15
CA VAL A 123 17.26 9.86 11.29
C VAL A 123 16.16 10.91 11.18
N SER A 124 15.43 11.15 12.27
CA SER A 124 14.38 12.18 12.32
C SER A 124 14.97 13.60 12.25
N LEU A 125 14.22 14.51 11.66
CA LEU A 125 14.48 15.95 11.80
C LEU A 125 13.85 16.43 13.11
N GLY A 126 14.71 16.82 14.05
CA GLY A 126 14.31 17.15 15.42
C GLY A 126 14.04 15.91 16.29
N ASP A 127 13.45 16.14 17.45
CA ASP A 127 13.12 15.08 18.43
C ASP A 127 12.03 14.14 17.86
N PRO A 128 12.31 12.85 17.62
CA PRO A 128 11.35 11.94 17.03
C PRO A 128 10.11 11.74 17.89
N GLN A 129 10.18 11.85 19.22
CA GLN A 129 9.02 11.74 20.10
C GLN A 129 7.98 12.83 19.77
N LYS A 130 8.42 14.09 19.76
CA LYS A 130 7.57 15.25 19.41
C LYS A 130 7.09 15.18 17.96
N ARG A 131 7.98 14.82 17.04
CA ARG A 131 7.66 14.75 15.61
C ARG A 131 6.62 13.70 15.28
N PHE A 132 6.57 12.58 16.03
CA PHE A 132 5.57 11.53 15.83
C PHE A 132 4.24 11.85 16.56
N GLU A 133 4.27 12.68 17.59
CA GLU A 133 3.06 13.27 18.17
C GLU A 133 2.39 14.26 17.20
N GLU A 134 3.18 15.12 16.56
CA GLU A 134 2.67 16.06 15.55
C GLU A 134 2.05 15.36 14.34
N ASP A 135 2.68 14.27 13.87
CA ASP A 135 2.24 13.49 12.72
C ASP A 135 2.61 12.01 12.89
N PRO A 136 1.70 11.21 13.48
CA PRO A 136 1.93 9.78 13.71
C PRO A 136 2.24 8.95 12.45
N VAL A 137 1.80 9.41 11.26
CA VAL A 137 2.08 8.76 9.98
C VAL A 137 3.58 8.70 9.68
N ARG A 138 4.40 9.54 10.32
CA ARG A 138 5.86 9.48 10.20
C ARG A 138 6.44 8.12 10.65
N SER A 139 5.79 7.42 11.59
CA SER A 139 6.17 6.06 11.97
C SER A 139 6.06 5.07 10.80
N LEU A 140 4.96 5.11 10.05
CA LEU A 140 4.77 4.31 8.84
C LEU A 140 5.75 4.71 7.72
N ARG A 141 6.01 6.00 7.59
CA ARG A 141 6.98 6.54 6.61
C ARG A 141 8.41 6.12 6.96
N ALA A 142 8.79 6.06 8.24
CA ALA A 142 10.09 5.55 8.69
C ALA A 142 10.30 4.10 8.23
N ILE A 143 9.32 3.23 8.47
CA ILE A 143 9.34 1.83 8.00
C ILE A 143 9.51 1.76 6.48
N ARG A 144 8.69 2.52 5.75
CA ARG A 144 8.70 2.53 4.28
C ARG A 144 10.03 3.00 3.71
N PHE A 145 10.61 4.09 4.22
CA PHE A 145 11.91 4.57 3.75
C PHE A 145 13.05 3.64 4.15
N SER A 146 13.02 3.09 5.37
CA SER A 146 13.99 2.09 5.79
C SER A 146 13.97 0.84 4.88
N SER A 147 12.80 0.40 4.44
CA SER A 147 12.67 -0.74 3.52
C SER A 147 13.11 -0.39 2.10
N LYS A 148 12.64 0.74 1.56
CA LYS A 148 12.96 1.22 0.21
C LYS A 148 14.46 1.43 0.01
N LEU A 149 15.13 2.05 0.98
CA LEU A 149 16.54 2.42 0.89
C LEU A 149 17.48 1.32 1.43
N GLY A 150 16.95 0.32 2.14
CA GLY A 150 17.78 -0.66 2.84
C GLY A 150 18.52 -0.07 4.04
N PHE A 151 18.03 1.05 4.59
CA PHE A 151 18.67 1.77 5.69
C PHE A 151 18.14 1.29 7.05
N LYS A 152 19.01 1.37 8.07
CA LYS A 152 18.63 1.08 9.45
C LYS A 152 17.88 2.27 10.05
N LEU A 153 16.89 1.99 10.89
CA LEU A 153 16.28 3.02 11.74
C LEU A 153 17.23 3.34 12.88
N GLU A 154 17.44 4.63 13.17
CA GLU A 154 18.13 5.05 14.39
C GLU A 154 17.35 4.62 15.63
N ASN A 155 18.04 4.41 16.76
CA ASN A 155 17.40 3.90 17.97
C ASN A 155 16.32 4.85 18.49
N THR A 156 16.60 6.15 18.52
CA THR A 156 15.60 7.17 18.92
C THR A 156 14.35 7.16 18.04
N VAL A 157 14.48 6.84 16.74
CA VAL A 157 13.35 6.66 15.83
C VAL A 157 12.57 5.39 16.14
N LYS A 158 13.27 4.27 16.49
CA LYS A 158 12.61 3.02 16.90
C LYS A 158 11.82 3.20 18.17
N ASP A 159 12.44 3.85 19.19
CA ASP A 159 11.81 4.12 20.48
C ASP A 159 10.55 4.97 20.28
N ALA A 160 10.62 6.02 19.48
CA ALA A 160 9.46 6.84 19.15
C ALA A 160 8.36 6.06 18.38
N ILE A 161 8.71 5.08 17.53
CA ILE A 161 7.72 4.19 16.90
C ILE A 161 6.98 3.39 17.97
N TYR A 162 7.70 2.77 18.92
CA TYR A 162 7.07 1.98 19.98
C TYR A 162 6.18 2.85 20.87
N ASP A 163 6.68 4.01 21.28
CA ASP A 163 6.01 4.87 22.26
C ASP A 163 4.79 5.59 21.67
N LYS A 164 4.80 5.95 20.39
CA LYS A 164 3.78 6.83 19.77
C LYS A 164 2.91 6.14 18.73
N SER A 165 3.12 4.86 18.42
CA SER A 165 2.35 4.16 17.39
C SER A 165 0.86 4.11 17.67
N TYR A 166 0.42 4.17 18.92
CA TYR A 166 -1.00 4.17 19.28
C TYR A 166 -1.77 5.37 18.68
N LEU A 167 -1.09 6.50 18.45
CA LEU A 167 -1.68 7.69 17.83
C LEU A 167 -2.09 7.48 16.37
N LEU A 168 -1.63 6.39 15.74
CA LEU A 168 -2.10 6.01 14.39
C LEU A 168 -3.60 5.69 14.36
N ALA A 169 -4.19 5.34 15.51
CA ALA A 169 -5.63 5.08 15.61
C ALA A 169 -6.47 6.34 15.33
N ASP A 170 -5.93 7.54 15.57
CA ASP A 170 -6.62 8.81 15.41
C ASP A 170 -6.45 9.42 14.00
N ILE A 171 -5.67 8.76 13.15
CA ILE A 171 -5.44 9.23 11.78
C ILE A 171 -6.64 8.89 10.89
N SER A 172 -7.04 9.83 10.03
CA SER A 172 -8.14 9.61 9.11
C SER A 172 -7.91 8.37 8.22
N ASN A 173 -8.95 7.55 8.05
CA ASN A 173 -8.87 6.31 7.27
C ASN A 173 -8.45 6.54 5.81
N ALA A 174 -8.77 7.70 5.24
CA ALA A 174 -8.33 8.08 3.89
C ALA A 174 -6.81 8.25 3.82
N ARG A 175 -6.22 8.93 4.81
CA ARG A 175 -4.77 9.11 4.90
C ARG A 175 -4.05 7.79 5.16
N MET A 176 -4.63 6.92 5.99
CA MET A 176 -4.12 5.57 6.21
C MET A 176 -4.15 4.72 4.94
N PHE A 177 -5.19 4.87 4.09
CA PHE A 177 -5.24 4.20 2.79
C PHE A 177 -4.16 4.69 1.83
N ASP A 178 -3.86 5.97 1.80
CA ASP A 178 -2.78 6.53 0.98
C ASP A 178 -1.42 5.95 1.39
N GLU A 179 -1.14 5.87 2.69
CA GLU A 179 0.11 5.24 3.17
C GLU A 179 0.11 3.71 2.94
N PHE A 180 -1.02 3.01 3.10
CA PHE A 180 -1.16 1.61 2.72
C PHE A 180 -0.74 1.38 1.26
N CYS A 181 -1.24 2.19 0.34
CA CYS A 181 -0.88 2.11 -1.08
C CYS A 181 0.62 2.35 -1.30
N LYS A 182 1.22 3.36 -0.65
CA LYS A 182 2.65 3.67 -0.78
C LYS A 182 3.54 2.55 -0.20
N ILE A 183 3.11 1.93 0.89
CA ILE A 183 3.83 0.85 1.57
C ILE A 183 3.81 -0.43 0.74
N PHE A 184 2.64 -0.84 0.28
CA PHE A 184 2.46 -2.17 -0.31
C PHE A 184 2.48 -2.21 -1.84
N LEU A 185 2.30 -1.08 -2.52
CA LEU A 185 2.33 -1.02 -3.99
C LEU A 185 3.61 -0.36 -4.53
N GLY A 186 4.61 -0.18 -3.68
CA GLY A 186 5.90 0.45 -4.01
C GLY A 186 6.97 -0.49 -4.54
N GLY A 187 6.81 -1.81 -4.36
CA GLY A 187 7.79 -2.82 -4.76
C GLY A 187 8.70 -3.33 -3.63
N ASP A 188 8.47 -2.87 -2.40
CA ASP A 188 9.16 -3.31 -1.18
C ASP A 188 8.16 -3.85 -0.14
N GLY A 189 7.03 -4.39 -0.59
CA GLY A 189 5.91 -4.83 0.26
C GLY A 189 6.31 -5.92 1.24
N GLU A 190 7.13 -6.91 0.83
CA GLU A 190 7.64 -7.96 1.70
C GLU A 190 8.46 -7.40 2.86
N LYS A 191 9.42 -6.52 2.58
CA LYS A 191 10.25 -5.89 3.60
C LYS A 191 9.42 -5.02 4.53
N ASN A 192 8.43 -4.31 3.97
CA ASN A 192 7.51 -3.47 4.73
C ASN A 192 6.63 -4.32 5.65
N LEU A 193 6.04 -5.42 5.15
CA LEU A 193 5.20 -6.32 5.94
C LEU A 193 5.95 -6.84 7.17
N ASN A 194 7.16 -7.36 6.96
CA ASN A 194 8.00 -7.91 8.06
C ASN A 194 8.33 -6.85 9.12
N LYS A 195 8.67 -5.63 8.70
CA LYS A 195 8.95 -4.53 9.64
C LYS A 195 7.69 -4.04 10.34
N LEU A 196 6.56 -3.89 9.63
CA LEU A 196 5.29 -3.49 10.24
C LEU A 196 4.85 -4.49 11.30
N ASP A 197 5.03 -5.79 11.05
CA ASP A 197 4.72 -6.85 12.00
C ASP A 197 5.65 -6.77 13.22
N SER A 198 6.98 -6.66 13.01
CA SER A 198 7.96 -6.58 14.10
C SER A 198 7.81 -5.35 15.02
N PHE A 199 7.29 -4.24 14.49
CA PHE A 199 6.97 -3.03 15.26
C PHE A 199 5.53 -2.97 15.75
N GLY A 200 4.70 -3.99 15.49
CA GLY A 200 3.28 -4.02 15.88
C GLY A 200 2.41 -2.98 15.17
N LEU A 201 2.85 -2.48 14.01
CA LEU A 201 2.15 -1.43 13.24
C LEU A 201 1.10 -1.98 12.28
N LEU A 202 1.18 -3.26 11.91
CA LEU A 202 0.29 -3.88 10.92
C LEU A 202 -1.18 -3.77 11.32
N LYS A 203 -1.49 -3.88 12.61
CA LYS A 203 -2.84 -3.77 13.19
C LYS A 203 -3.55 -2.45 12.91
N TYR A 204 -2.80 -1.38 12.60
CA TYR A 204 -3.38 -0.07 12.25
C TYR A 204 -3.74 0.04 10.76
N LEU A 205 -3.14 -0.79 9.91
CA LEU A 205 -3.35 -0.78 8.46
C LEU A 205 -4.30 -1.88 7.98
N VAL A 206 -4.28 -3.05 8.63
CA VAL A 206 -5.04 -4.23 8.20
C VAL A 206 -5.89 -4.73 9.38
N ALA A 207 -7.17 -4.98 9.12
CA ALA A 207 -8.10 -5.50 10.12
C ALA A 207 -7.93 -7.00 10.38
N SER A 208 -7.24 -7.71 9.50
CA SER A 208 -6.91 -9.11 9.68
C SER A 208 -5.65 -9.25 10.51
N SER A 209 -5.73 -10.04 11.59
CA SER A 209 -4.55 -10.48 12.33
C SER A 209 -3.96 -11.73 11.69
N PRO A 210 -2.64 -11.83 11.56
CA PRO A 210 -1.98 -13.07 11.15
C PRO A 210 -1.91 -14.06 12.32
N ASP A 211 -3.07 -14.53 12.77
CA ASP A 211 -3.23 -15.34 14.00
C ASP A 211 -2.62 -16.74 13.89
N ASN A 212 -2.44 -17.24 12.66
CA ASN A 212 -1.86 -18.55 12.40
C ASN A 212 -0.84 -18.51 11.26
N ASP A 213 -0.13 -19.61 11.07
CA ASP A 213 0.96 -19.73 10.08
C ASP A 213 0.45 -19.56 8.64
N TYR A 214 -0.75 -20.08 8.33
CA TYR A 214 -1.38 -19.91 7.02
C TYR A 214 -1.69 -18.42 6.74
N ALA A 215 -2.28 -17.70 7.69
CA ALA A 215 -2.58 -16.28 7.53
C ALA A 215 -1.32 -15.45 7.25
N LYS A 216 -0.24 -15.72 8.00
CA LYS A 216 1.09 -15.08 7.76
C LYS A 216 1.59 -15.37 6.36
N LYS A 217 1.50 -16.61 5.90
CA LYS A 217 1.96 -17.02 4.56
C LYS A 217 1.12 -16.41 3.45
N VAL A 218 -0.21 -16.37 3.56
CA VAL A 218 -1.07 -15.71 2.57
C VAL A 218 -0.72 -14.25 2.43
N MET A 219 -0.56 -13.53 3.54
CA MET A 219 -0.15 -12.12 3.52
C MET A 219 1.21 -11.96 2.84
N LEU A 220 2.19 -12.78 3.19
CA LEU A 220 3.53 -12.75 2.62
C LEU A 220 3.52 -13.02 1.11
N GLU A 221 2.86 -14.09 0.67
CA GLU A 221 2.78 -14.46 -0.74
C GLU A 221 2.02 -13.42 -1.57
N ALA A 222 1.00 -12.77 -1.00
CA ALA A 222 0.26 -11.71 -1.68
C ALA A 222 1.13 -10.46 -1.91
N VAL A 223 1.93 -10.05 -0.91
CA VAL A 223 2.83 -8.90 -1.08
C VAL A 223 3.99 -9.23 -2.01
N LYS A 224 4.55 -10.45 -1.97
CA LYS A 224 5.57 -10.92 -2.93
C LYS A 224 5.05 -10.93 -4.36
N ASN A 225 3.83 -11.40 -4.58
CA ASN A 225 3.17 -11.34 -5.90
C ASN A 225 3.06 -9.89 -6.38
N THR A 226 2.65 -8.98 -5.49
CA THR A 226 2.52 -7.55 -5.81
C THR A 226 3.89 -6.93 -6.11
N ASP A 227 4.92 -7.22 -5.33
CA ASP A 227 6.29 -6.73 -5.56
C ASP A 227 6.86 -7.22 -6.90
N SER A 228 6.61 -8.49 -7.26
CA SER A 228 6.99 -9.04 -8.56
C SER A 228 6.32 -8.30 -9.70
N ARG A 229 5.02 -7.99 -9.58
CA ARG A 229 4.27 -7.21 -10.59
C ARG A 229 4.83 -5.80 -10.74
N VAL A 230 5.22 -5.15 -9.62
CA VAL A 230 5.87 -3.83 -9.65
C VAL A 230 7.19 -3.88 -10.41
N LYS A 231 8.04 -4.87 -10.12
CA LYS A 231 9.35 -5.06 -10.77
C LYS A 231 9.20 -5.29 -12.28
N ASN A 232 8.15 -6.00 -12.68
CA ASN A 232 7.88 -6.33 -14.09
C ASN A 232 6.98 -5.29 -14.79
N ASN A 233 6.77 -4.11 -14.22
CA ASN A 233 5.90 -3.04 -14.75
C ASN A 233 4.47 -3.51 -15.09
N GLN A 234 3.97 -4.53 -14.39
CA GLN A 234 2.63 -5.06 -14.55
C GLN A 234 1.61 -4.28 -13.73
N SER A 235 0.34 -4.34 -14.13
CA SER A 235 -0.74 -3.67 -13.42
C SER A 235 -0.90 -4.25 -12.01
N LYS A 236 -1.10 -3.37 -11.04
CA LYS A 236 -1.31 -3.66 -9.63
C LYS A 236 -2.49 -2.87 -9.10
N THR A 237 -3.23 -3.43 -8.17
CA THR A 237 -4.41 -2.78 -7.59
C THR A 237 -4.46 -3.01 -6.09
N PRO A 238 -4.78 -1.97 -5.29
CA PRO A 238 -5.01 -2.14 -3.86
C PRO A 238 -6.10 -3.19 -3.58
N GLY A 239 -7.12 -3.28 -4.46
CA GLY A 239 -8.21 -4.23 -4.29
C GLY A 239 -7.78 -5.69 -4.25
N PHE A 240 -6.82 -6.08 -5.11
CA PHE A 240 -6.24 -7.43 -5.07
C PHE A 240 -5.57 -7.71 -3.71
N LEU A 241 -4.71 -6.80 -3.31
CA LEU A 241 -3.95 -6.97 -2.07
C LEU A 241 -4.86 -6.98 -0.85
N ILE A 242 -5.86 -6.09 -0.79
CA ILE A 242 -6.85 -6.07 0.30
C ILE A 242 -7.65 -7.39 0.32
N ALA A 243 -8.08 -7.90 -0.85
CA ALA A 243 -8.77 -9.19 -0.92
C ALA A 243 -7.91 -10.32 -0.31
N ALA A 244 -6.63 -10.35 -0.63
CA ALA A 244 -5.71 -11.36 -0.12
C ALA A 244 -5.40 -11.19 1.38
N LEU A 245 -5.13 -9.97 1.83
CA LEU A 245 -4.83 -9.68 3.23
C LEU A 245 -6.01 -9.94 4.18
N LEU A 246 -7.24 -9.78 3.69
CA LEU A 246 -8.46 -10.00 4.47
C LEU A 246 -9.02 -11.43 4.34
N TRP A 247 -8.45 -12.26 3.47
CA TRP A 247 -8.90 -13.63 3.26
C TRP A 247 -8.92 -14.48 4.53
N PRO A 248 -7.85 -14.48 5.36
CA PRO A 248 -7.87 -15.26 6.61
C PRO A 248 -9.00 -14.84 7.54
N SER A 249 -9.30 -13.55 7.66
CA SER A 249 -10.42 -13.06 8.46
C SER A 249 -11.76 -13.48 7.89
N LEU A 250 -11.90 -13.52 6.56
CA LEU A 250 -13.13 -14.00 5.91
C LEU A 250 -13.33 -15.48 6.18
N LEU A 251 -12.30 -16.31 6.06
CA LEU A 251 -12.35 -17.73 6.38
C LEU A 251 -12.75 -17.96 7.84
N LYS A 252 -12.09 -17.28 8.77
CA LYS A 252 -12.39 -17.36 10.21
C LYS A 252 -13.84 -17.03 10.53
N GLU A 253 -14.42 -16.04 9.84
CA GLU A 253 -15.82 -15.63 10.04
C GLU A 253 -16.83 -16.62 9.45
N CYS A 254 -16.52 -17.33 8.39
CA CYS A 254 -17.48 -18.17 7.66
C CYS A 254 -17.28 -19.69 7.84
N SER A 255 -16.17 -20.12 8.43
CA SER A 255 -15.92 -21.54 8.71
C SER A 255 -16.63 -22.04 9.97
N ASN A 256 -16.86 -23.34 10.01
CA ASN A 256 -17.28 -24.13 11.16
C ASN A 256 -16.55 -25.48 11.11
N LYS A 257 -16.86 -26.41 12.03
CA LYS A 257 -16.27 -27.75 12.07
C LYS A 257 -16.53 -28.59 10.80
N GLU A 258 -17.54 -28.23 10.01
CA GLU A 258 -17.95 -28.94 8.78
C GLU A 258 -17.38 -28.29 7.51
N GLY A 259 -16.66 -27.16 7.62
CA GLY A 259 -16.10 -26.42 6.50
C GLY A 259 -16.70 -25.01 6.33
N ILE A 260 -16.75 -24.51 5.09
CA ILE A 260 -17.25 -23.17 4.80
C ILE A 260 -18.78 -23.18 4.60
N ASN A 261 -19.48 -22.41 5.41
CA ASN A 261 -20.90 -22.14 5.20
C ASN A 261 -21.10 -21.02 4.17
N ILE A 262 -21.64 -21.36 2.99
CA ILE A 262 -21.78 -20.42 1.86
C ILE A 262 -22.67 -19.21 2.21
N ARG A 263 -23.78 -19.40 2.92
CA ARG A 263 -24.65 -18.27 3.32
C ARG A 263 -23.90 -17.33 4.27
N LYS A 264 -23.14 -17.89 5.21
CA LYS A 264 -22.30 -17.14 6.14
C LYS A 264 -21.15 -16.44 5.40
N PHE A 265 -20.55 -17.08 4.40
CA PHE A 265 -19.51 -16.49 3.56
C PHE A 265 -19.95 -15.17 2.94
N PHE A 266 -21.11 -15.14 2.26
CA PHE A 266 -21.63 -13.92 1.65
C PHE A 266 -21.92 -12.80 2.67
N ARG A 267 -22.45 -13.14 3.85
CA ARG A 267 -22.68 -12.17 4.93
C ARG A 267 -21.36 -11.65 5.53
N SER A 268 -20.39 -12.53 5.68
CA SER A 268 -19.09 -12.19 6.28
C SER A 268 -18.25 -11.26 5.40
N MET A 269 -18.42 -11.28 4.08
CA MET A 269 -17.72 -10.36 3.19
C MET A 269 -17.97 -8.89 3.58
N ASP A 270 -19.21 -8.51 3.81
CA ASP A 270 -19.54 -7.12 4.20
C ASP A 270 -19.02 -6.78 5.60
N LYS A 271 -19.09 -7.73 6.53
CA LYS A 271 -18.58 -7.56 7.90
C LYS A 271 -17.07 -7.30 7.88
N VAL A 272 -16.32 -8.11 7.14
CA VAL A 272 -14.84 -7.98 7.04
C VAL A 272 -14.44 -6.68 6.34
N LEU A 273 -15.12 -6.31 5.26
CA LEU A 273 -14.87 -5.04 4.58
C LEU A 273 -15.18 -3.83 5.46
N LYS A 274 -16.26 -3.89 6.25
CA LYS A 274 -16.62 -2.83 7.21
C LYS A 274 -15.56 -2.69 8.30
N SER A 275 -15.04 -3.81 8.82
CA SER A 275 -13.91 -3.78 9.78
C SER A 275 -12.67 -3.14 9.19
N GLN A 276 -12.30 -3.48 7.95
CA GLN A 276 -11.17 -2.84 7.27
C GLN A 276 -11.40 -1.35 7.04
N GLN A 277 -12.62 -0.94 6.70
CA GLN A 277 -12.97 0.47 6.49
C GLN A 277 -12.72 1.33 7.74
N GLN A 278 -12.75 0.74 8.93
CA GLN A 278 -12.41 1.42 10.19
C GLN A 278 -10.90 1.64 10.37
N LYS A 279 -10.06 0.95 9.63
CA LYS A 279 -8.59 1.09 9.65
C LYS A 279 -8.09 1.95 8.49
N THR A 280 -8.48 1.56 7.28
CA THR A 280 -8.11 2.26 6.05
C THR A 280 -9.35 2.40 5.16
N ALA A 281 -9.60 3.59 4.64
CA ALA A 281 -10.74 3.82 3.75
C ALA A 281 -10.54 3.04 2.44
N ILE A 282 -11.46 2.14 2.16
CA ILE A 282 -11.48 1.44 0.87
C ILE A 282 -12.35 2.25 -0.10
N PRO A 283 -11.81 2.80 -1.20
CA PRO A 283 -12.63 3.45 -2.22
C PRO A 283 -13.71 2.52 -2.77
N ARG A 284 -14.94 3.04 -2.97
CA ARG A 284 -16.12 2.24 -3.40
C ARG A 284 -15.86 1.37 -4.63
N LYS A 285 -15.05 1.84 -5.58
CA LYS A 285 -14.67 1.09 -6.79
C LYS A 285 -14.00 -0.25 -6.51
N PHE A 286 -13.39 -0.45 -5.33
CA PHE A 286 -12.74 -1.71 -4.96
C PHE A 286 -13.65 -2.69 -4.23
N TYR A 287 -14.82 -2.27 -3.72
CA TYR A 287 -15.71 -3.16 -2.99
C TYR A 287 -16.16 -4.36 -3.83
N ASN A 288 -16.75 -4.10 -4.99
CA ASN A 288 -17.18 -5.17 -5.90
C ASN A 288 -15.99 -5.97 -6.43
N TYR A 289 -14.87 -5.29 -6.70
CA TYR A 289 -13.64 -5.95 -7.14
C TYR A 289 -13.16 -7.00 -6.13
N ILE A 290 -13.13 -6.66 -4.84
CA ILE A 290 -12.71 -7.56 -3.76
C ILE A 290 -13.71 -8.73 -3.62
N LYS A 291 -15.00 -8.42 -3.58
CA LYS A 291 -16.05 -9.44 -3.48
C LYS A 291 -16.03 -10.42 -4.67
N ASP A 292 -15.83 -9.91 -5.89
CA ASP A 292 -15.72 -10.75 -7.08
C ASP A 292 -14.53 -11.73 -6.96
N ILE A 293 -13.37 -11.26 -6.49
CA ILE A 293 -12.22 -12.14 -6.27
C ILE A 293 -12.56 -13.25 -5.27
N TRP A 294 -13.19 -12.91 -4.15
CA TRP A 294 -13.56 -13.90 -3.14
C TRP A 294 -14.61 -14.92 -3.63
N VAL A 295 -15.64 -14.45 -4.33
CA VAL A 295 -16.66 -15.32 -4.91
C VAL A 295 -16.06 -16.24 -5.97
N LEU A 296 -15.14 -15.72 -6.77
CA LEU A 296 -14.43 -16.52 -7.77
C LEU A 296 -13.57 -17.62 -7.12
N GLN A 297 -13.07 -17.44 -5.89
CA GLN A 297 -12.36 -18.53 -5.21
C GLN A 297 -13.26 -19.79 -5.08
N LEU A 298 -14.52 -19.61 -4.74
CA LEU A 298 -15.48 -20.72 -4.69
C LEU A 298 -15.75 -21.33 -6.08
N LYS A 299 -15.93 -20.46 -7.09
CA LYS A 299 -16.26 -20.89 -8.45
C LYS A 299 -15.10 -21.56 -9.19
N LEU A 300 -13.84 -21.19 -8.91
CA LEU A 300 -12.66 -21.77 -9.54
C LEU A 300 -12.45 -23.26 -9.17
N HIS A 301 -13.09 -23.76 -8.11
CA HIS A 301 -13.10 -25.18 -7.79
C HIS A 301 -14.05 -25.98 -8.68
N SER A 302 -15.08 -25.37 -9.28
CA SER A 302 -16.00 -26.01 -10.22
C SER A 302 -15.44 -25.99 -11.64
N ARG A 303 -14.80 -27.09 -12.05
CA ARG A 303 -14.06 -27.21 -13.33
C ARG A 303 -14.75 -28.16 -14.32
N ILE A 304 -16.08 -28.32 -14.22
CA ILE A 304 -16.89 -29.23 -15.03
C ILE A 304 -17.76 -28.50 -16.05
N GLY A 305 -18.08 -29.17 -17.16
CA GLY A 305 -18.98 -28.68 -18.19
C GLY A 305 -18.53 -27.34 -18.80
N ASN A 306 -19.47 -26.42 -18.99
CA ASN A 306 -19.21 -25.11 -19.60
C ASN A 306 -18.74 -24.02 -18.62
N GLN A 307 -18.64 -24.35 -17.33
CA GLN A 307 -18.25 -23.38 -16.30
C GLN A 307 -16.85 -22.78 -16.54
N PRO A 308 -15.81 -23.57 -16.83
CA PRO A 308 -14.46 -23.03 -17.07
C PRO A 308 -14.42 -22.01 -18.22
N TYR A 309 -15.12 -22.27 -19.32
CA TYR A 309 -15.18 -21.33 -20.45
C TYR A 309 -15.87 -20.01 -20.10
N LYS A 310 -16.83 -20.02 -19.18
CA LYS A 310 -17.48 -18.80 -18.67
C LYS A 310 -16.57 -18.06 -17.73
N LEU A 311 -15.88 -18.78 -16.84
CA LEU A 311 -15.01 -18.18 -15.82
C LEU A 311 -13.79 -17.49 -16.42
N ILE A 312 -13.15 -18.08 -17.44
CA ILE A 312 -11.97 -17.47 -18.09
C ILE A 312 -12.30 -16.12 -18.76
N LYS A 313 -13.56 -15.92 -19.18
CA LYS A 313 -14.04 -14.66 -19.77
C LYS A 313 -14.41 -13.61 -18.71
N HIS A 314 -14.42 -13.97 -17.44
CA HIS A 314 -14.80 -13.04 -16.37
C HIS A 314 -13.76 -11.92 -16.22
N PRO A 315 -14.13 -10.63 -16.13
CA PRO A 315 -13.18 -9.51 -16.06
C PRO A 315 -12.19 -9.58 -14.89
N ARG A 316 -12.53 -10.34 -13.85
CA ARG A 316 -11.69 -10.53 -12.65
C ARG A 316 -11.04 -11.91 -12.60
N PHE A 317 -11.16 -12.71 -13.65
CA PHE A 317 -10.60 -14.07 -13.68
C PHE A 317 -9.10 -14.04 -13.38
N ARG A 318 -8.32 -13.21 -14.08
CA ARG A 318 -6.87 -13.15 -13.88
C ARG A 318 -6.50 -12.83 -12.43
N ALA A 319 -7.16 -11.85 -11.82
CA ALA A 319 -6.89 -11.51 -10.42
C ALA A 319 -7.30 -12.62 -9.45
N ALA A 320 -8.43 -13.28 -9.71
CA ALA A 320 -8.89 -14.41 -8.89
C ALA A 320 -7.97 -15.64 -9.04
N PHE A 321 -7.47 -15.89 -10.24
CA PHE A 321 -6.50 -16.96 -10.52
C PHE A 321 -5.16 -16.68 -9.81
N ASP A 322 -4.62 -15.47 -9.96
CA ASP A 322 -3.38 -15.08 -9.25
C ASP A 322 -3.55 -15.22 -7.73
N PHE A 323 -4.74 -14.90 -7.20
CA PHE A 323 -5.02 -15.07 -5.77
C PHE A 323 -5.14 -16.55 -5.37
N MET A 324 -5.72 -17.39 -6.20
CA MET A 324 -5.74 -18.84 -5.97
C MET A 324 -4.31 -19.39 -5.87
N LEU A 325 -3.41 -19.01 -6.78
CA LEU A 325 -2.01 -19.40 -6.72
C LEU A 325 -1.30 -18.92 -5.45
N VAL A 326 -1.62 -17.71 -4.97
CA VAL A 326 -1.12 -17.20 -3.69
C VAL A 326 -1.57 -18.11 -2.54
N ARG A 327 -2.84 -18.51 -2.50
CA ARG A 327 -3.41 -19.38 -1.47
C ARG A 327 -2.76 -20.78 -1.50
N GLU A 328 -2.63 -21.38 -2.69
CA GLU A 328 -1.99 -22.68 -2.87
C GLU A 328 -0.53 -22.69 -2.39
N ARG A 329 0.24 -21.65 -2.73
CA ARG A 329 1.61 -21.52 -2.22
C ARG A 329 1.65 -21.36 -0.70
N ALA A 330 0.74 -20.58 -0.12
CA ALA A 330 0.66 -20.40 1.32
C ALA A 330 0.30 -21.70 2.05
N ALA A 331 -0.59 -22.51 1.50
CA ALA A 331 -1.00 -23.82 2.01
C ALA A 331 -0.02 -24.96 1.61
N LYS A 332 1.05 -24.67 0.83
CA LYS A 332 2.01 -25.63 0.31
C LYS A 332 1.38 -26.74 -0.54
N ILE A 333 0.32 -26.44 -1.26
CA ILE A 333 -0.34 -27.38 -2.18
C ILE A 333 0.57 -27.57 -3.40
N LYS A 334 0.99 -28.80 -3.66
CA LYS A 334 1.92 -29.15 -4.76
C LYS A 334 1.23 -29.36 -6.10
N ALA A 335 -0.01 -29.85 -6.09
CA ALA A 335 -0.80 -30.16 -7.28
C ALA A 335 -2.27 -29.73 -7.04
N GLY A 336 -2.49 -28.44 -7.18
CA GLY A 336 -3.81 -27.83 -6.92
C GLY A 336 -4.58 -27.51 -8.20
N PRO A 337 -5.77 -26.90 -8.03
CA PRO A 337 -6.54 -26.33 -9.14
C PRO A 337 -5.77 -25.33 -9.98
N GLY A 338 -4.73 -24.68 -9.43
CA GLY A 338 -3.91 -23.69 -10.12
C GLY A 338 -3.22 -24.23 -11.36
N ASP A 339 -2.59 -25.40 -11.29
CA ASP A 339 -1.93 -26.02 -12.43
C ASP A 339 -2.92 -26.36 -13.55
N TRP A 340 -4.11 -26.81 -13.16
CA TRP A 340 -5.20 -27.08 -14.10
C TRP A 340 -5.63 -25.81 -14.83
N TRP A 341 -5.83 -24.71 -14.08
CA TRP A 341 -6.24 -23.43 -14.65
C TRP A 341 -5.13 -22.80 -15.51
N ASP A 342 -3.86 -22.98 -15.13
CA ASP A 342 -2.74 -22.53 -15.95
C ASP A 342 -2.72 -23.24 -17.31
N SER A 343 -2.98 -24.54 -17.32
CA SER A 343 -3.10 -25.32 -18.53
C SER A 343 -4.34 -24.98 -19.35
N PHE A 344 -5.48 -24.71 -18.68
CA PHE A 344 -6.75 -24.38 -19.34
C PHE A 344 -6.73 -22.99 -20.00
N GLN A 345 -5.86 -22.06 -19.58
CA GLN A 345 -5.70 -20.75 -20.20
C GLN A 345 -4.95 -20.78 -21.54
N LYS A 346 -4.27 -21.88 -21.85
CA LYS A 346 -3.57 -22.05 -23.13
C LYS A 346 -4.61 -22.14 -24.26
N ASP A 347 -4.24 -21.64 -25.44
CA ASP A 347 -5.14 -21.61 -26.58
C ASP A 347 -5.11 -22.94 -27.35
N ASP A 348 -5.65 -23.99 -26.70
CA ASP A 348 -5.75 -25.36 -27.23
C ASP A 348 -7.08 -25.97 -26.79
N ASP A 349 -8.03 -26.01 -27.71
CA ASP A 349 -9.37 -26.53 -27.42
C ASP A 349 -9.41 -28.04 -27.19
N ALA A 350 -8.51 -28.81 -27.78
CA ALA A 350 -8.40 -30.24 -27.54
C ALA A 350 -7.90 -30.53 -26.12
N LEU A 351 -6.89 -29.76 -25.68
CA LEU A 351 -6.38 -29.83 -24.30
C LEU A 351 -7.45 -29.41 -23.30
N LYS A 352 -8.20 -28.33 -23.56
CA LYS A 352 -9.31 -27.86 -22.69
C LYS A 352 -10.37 -28.95 -22.48
N ARG A 353 -10.77 -29.66 -23.57
CA ARG A 353 -11.73 -30.77 -23.47
C ARG A 353 -11.18 -31.90 -22.61
N LYS A 354 -9.95 -32.36 -22.89
CA LYS A 354 -9.28 -33.41 -22.11
C LYS A 354 -9.20 -33.06 -20.62
N LEU A 355 -8.86 -31.80 -20.32
CA LEU A 355 -8.79 -31.31 -18.93
C LEU A 355 -10.13 -31.37 -18.21
N ILE A 356 -11.25 -31.03 -18.89
CA ILE A 356 -12.60 -31.15 -18.32
C ILE A 356 -12.99 -32.60 -18.12
N ASP A 357 -12.74 -33.47 -19.12
CA ASP A 357 -13.12 -34.88 -19.07
C ASP A 357 -12.35 -35.63 -17.97
N SER A 358 -11.07 -35.31 -17.77
CA SER A 358 -10.26 -35.88 -16.69
C SER A 358 -10.79 -35.60 -15.28
N ILE A 359 -11.61 -34.58 -15.11
CA ILE A 359 -12.24 -34.25 -13.83
C ILE A 359 -13.57 -35.00 -13.66
N LYS A 360 -14.36 -35.18 -14.74
CA LYS A 360 -15.59 -35.96 -14.70
C LYS A 360 -15.35 -37.41 -14.19
N GLU A 361 -14.20 -37.99 -14.58
CA GLU A 361 -13.82 -39.33 -14.13
C GLU A 361 -13.46 -39.43 -12.63
N LYS A 362 -13.11 -38.29 -11.99
CA LYS A 362 -12.74 -38.23 -10.57
C LYS A 362 -13.81 -37.74 -9.62
N SER A 363 -14.97 -37.27 -10.13
CA SER A 363 -15.98 -36.57 -9.35
C SER A 363 -17.32 -37.29 -9.29
N ASP A 364 -17.39 -38.48 -8.76
CA ASP A 364 -18.62 -38.95 -8.14
C ASP A 364 -18.52 -38.72 -6.63
N GLU A 365 -19.32 -37.79 -6.11
CA GLU A 365 -19.69 -37.51 -4.72
C GLU A 365 -18.93 -36.44 -3.88
N ASP A 366 -17.70 -36.04 -4.12
CA ASP A 366 -16.96 -35.25 -3.10
C ASP A 366 -16.73 -33.76 -3.43
N SER A 367 -17.08 -33.25 -4.62
CA SER A 367 -16.69 -31.93 -5.10
C SER A 367 -17.44 -30.74 -4.52
N PHE A 368 -18.60 -30.97 -3.89
CA PHE A 368 -19.38 -29.89 -3.24
C PHE A 368 -19.21 -29.84 -1.72
N LYS A 369 -18.81 -30.94 -1.08
CA LYS A 369 -18.65 -31.01 0.39
C LYS A 369 -17.28 -30.54 0.88
N LYS A 370 -16.25 -30.62 0.04
CA LYS A 370 -14.92 -30.09 0.36
C LYS A 370 -14.54 -29.04 -0.66
N PHE A 371 -15.05 -27.79 -0.52
CA PHE A 371 -14.25 -26.67 -1.00
C PHE A 371 -12.89 -26.86 -0.37
N GLY A 372 -11.83 -27.03 -1.17
CA GLY A 372 -10.47 -27.40 -0.75
C GLY A 372 -9.76 -26.35 0.13
N PHE A 373 -10.48 -25.87 1.15
CA PHE A 373 -10.01 -24.94 2.16
C PHE A 373 -9.69 -25.66 3.48
N SER A 374 -9.82 -27.01 3.55
CA SER A 374 -9.51 -27.77 4.75
C SER A 374 -8.05 -27.59 5.21
N GLU A 375 -7.12 -27.49 4.27
CA GLU A 375 -5.70 -27.22 4.54
C GLU A 375 -5.41 -25.76 4.94
N GLU A 376 -6.36 -24.85 4.68
CA GLU A 376 -6.29 -23.45 5.01
C GLU A 376 -6.91 -23.12 6.37
N LEU A 377 -7.76 -24.02 6.86
CA LEU A 377 -8.46 -23.88 8.15
C LEU A 377 -7.69 -24.52 9.32
N GLY A 378 -6.66 -25.31 9.02
CA GLY A 378 -5.61 -25.85 9.88
C GLY A 378 -6.07 -26.51 11.15
#